data_282bb0cfc40cd0e3899e6a3cb37c504e
#
_entry.id   282bb0cfc40cd0e3899e6a3cb37c504e
#
_cell.length_a   1.000
_cell.length_b   1.000
_cell.length_c   1.000
_cell.angle_alpha   90.00
_cell.angle_beta   90.00
_cell.angle_gamma   90.00
#
_symmetry.space_group_name_H-M   'P 1'
#
loop_
_entity.id
_entity.type
_entity.pdbx_description
1 polymer ?
#
loop_
_entity_poly.entity_id
_entity_poly.type
_entity_poly.pdbx_seq_one_letter_code
_entity_poly.pdbx_strand_id
1 'polypeptide(L)'
;MIKARFKKHLLGSRGAFDLNIDLEIKEAEVVALLGESGAGKSTILRILAGLEAVDSGYIEVNHLVWLDTQKKIFLKPQQRKIGFVFQDYALFPHLNVYQNIAFAHPKDKNKIHEVLGLMRLENLIQQKILKLSGGQA
;
A
#
# COMPACT_ATOMS: atom_id res chain seq x y z
N MET A 1 -9.26 10.70 -10.10
CA MET A 1 -8.75 11.90 -9.40
C MET A 1 -8.75 11.65 -7.89
N ILE A 2 -7.67 12.01 -7.19
CA ILE A 2 -7.54 11.91 -5.73
C ILE A 2 -7.42 13.32 -5.17
N LYS A 3 -8.22 13.66 -4.14
CA LYS A 3 -8.09 14.88 -3.35
C LYS A 3 -7.85 14.48 -1.90
N ALA A 4 -6.77 14.94 -1.29
CA ALA A 4 -6.44 14.60 0.08
C ALA A 4 -5.90 15.81 0.83
N ARG A 5 -6.58 16.17 1.90
CA ARG A 5 -6.18 17.20 2.87
C ARG A 5 -6.26 16.61 4.25
N PHE A 6 -5.15 16.49 4.93
CA PHE A 6 -5.14 15.95 6.29
C PHE A 6 -3.96 16.42 7.11
N LYS A 7 -4.14 16.33 8.42
CA LYS A 7 -3.12 16.61 9.41
C LYS A 7 -2.88 15.38 10.27
N LYS A 8 -1.63 15.14 10.60
CA LYS A 8 -1.25 14.11 11.53
C LYS A 8 -0.01 14.50 12.31
N HIS A 9 -0.11 14.39 13.62
CA HIS A 9 1.04 14.53 14.50
C HIS A 9 1.86 13.24 14.51
N LEU A 10 3.16 13.34 14.28
CA LEU A 10 4.09 12.23 14.19
C LEU A 10 5.25 12.41 15.16
N LEU A 11 5.72 11.29 15.71
CA LEU A 11 6.96 11.22 16.48
C LEU A 11 8.04 10.64 15.57
N GLY A 12 8.96 11.49 15.11
CA GLY A 12 10.10 11.08 14.32
C GLY A 12 11.36 10.92 15.19
N SER A 13 12.44 10.42 14.58
CA SER A 13 13.75 10.25 15.26
C SER A 13 14.38 11.58 15.72
N ARG A 14 13.96 12.70 15.14
CA ARG A 14 14.44 14.07 15.47
C ARG A 14 13.44 14.86 16.32
N GLY A 15 12.44 14.21 16.88
CA GLY A 15 11.36 14.82 17.67
C GLY A 15 10.00 14.77 16.98
N ALA A 16 9.02 15.40 17.63
CA ALA A 16 7.66 15.49 17.12
C ALA A 16 7.55 16.53 15.99
N PHE A 17 6.73 16.23 14.98
CA PHE A 17 6.41 17.16 13.90
C PHE A 17 4.99 16.95 13.38
N ASP A 18 4.44 17.99 12.76
CA ASP A 18 3.10 17.95 12.17
C ASP A 18 3.20 17.73 10.65
N LEU A 19 2.66 16.61 10.21
CA LEU A 19 2.48 16.31 8.81
C LEU A 19 1.20 16.98 8.31
N ASN A 20 1.33 17.99 7.47
CA ASN A 20 0.23 18.71 6.84
C ASN A 20 0.25 18.43 5.34
N ILE A 21 -0.80 17.80 4.82
CA ILE A 21 -0.90 17.42 3.42
C ILE A 21 -2.09 18.13 2.78
N ASP A 22 -1.85 18.73 1.62
CA ASP A 22 -2.86 19.19 0.67
C ASP A 22 -2.38 18.78 -0.72
N LEU A 23 -3.01 17.77 -1.30
CA LEU A 23 -2.62 17.24 -2.60
C LEU A 23 -3.85 16.93 -3.46
N GLU A 24 -3.67 17.14 -4.75
CA GLU A 24 -4.61 16.71 -5.78
C GLU A 24 -3.84 15.95 -6.85
N ILE A 25 -4.27 14.72 -7.15
CA ILE A 25 -3.67 13.84 -8.17
C ILE A 25 -4.74 13.57 -9.21
N LYS A 26 -4.43 13.87 -10.47
CA LYS A 26 -5.32 13.64 -11.61
C LYS A 26 -5.36 12.15 -11.96
N GLU A 27 -6.35 11.77 -12.76
CA GLU A 27 -6.44 10.42 -13.29
C GLU A 27 -5.25 10.13 -14.22
N ALA A 28 -4.75 8.91 -14.18
CA ALA A 28 -3.58 8.43 -14.93
C ALA A 28 -2.27 9.20 -14.65
N GLU A 29 -2.20 9.95 -13.56
CA GLU A 29 -0.99 10.65 -13.16
C GLU A 29 -0.12 9.75 -12.26
N VAL A 30 1.21 9.81 -12.47
CA VAL A 30 2.20 9.17 -11.61
C VAL A 30 2.86 10.24 -10.75
N VAL A 31 2.79 10.06 -9.43
CA VAL A 31 3.34 11.00 -8.45
C VAL A 31 4.42 10.33 -7.62
N ALA A 32 5.58 10.98 -7.48
CA ALA A 32 6.66 10.56 -6.60
C ALA A 32 6.70 11.44 -5.35
N LEU A 33 6.76 10.79 -4.17
CA LEU A 33 6.97 11.47 -2.89
C LEU A 33 8.47 11.48 -2.58
N LEU A 34 9.08 12.66 -2.59
CA LEU A 34 10.49 12.86 -2.30
C LEU A 34 10.67 13.49 -0.91
N GLY A 35 11.77 13.19 -0.24
CA GLY A 35 12.10 13.74 1.07
C GLY A 35 13.02 12.83 1.86
N GLU A 36 13.57 13.34 2.96
CA GLU A 36 14.46 12.62 3.87
C GLU A 36 13.81 11.36 4.48
N SER A 37 14.65 10.46 5.01
CA SER A 37 14.13 9.34 5.82
C SER A 37 13.46 9.88 7.07
N GLY A 38 12.28 9.32 7.41
CA GLY A 38 11.49 9.80 8.54
C GLY A 38 10.57 11.00 8.25
N ALA A 39 10.57 11.57 7.03
CA ALA A 39 9.71 12.71 6.66
C ALA A 39 8.21 12.37 6.51
N GLY A 40 7.78 11.15 6.86
CA GLY A 40 6.36 10.77 6.82
C GLY A 40 5.86 10.25 5.47
N LYS A 41 6.74 10.01 4.46
CA LYS A 41 6.32 9.51 3.13
C LYS A 41 5.50 8.22 3.19
N SER A 42 5.99 7.22 3.93
CA SER A 42 5.27 5.95 4.11
C SER A 42 3.96 6.14 4.89
N THR A 43 3.93 7.08 5.84
CA THR A 43 2.72 7.45 6.59
C THR A 43 1.66 8.03 5.66
N ILE A 44 2.04 8.92 4.72
CA ILE A 44 1.12 9.47 3.72
C ILE A 44 0.47 8.33 2.91
N LEU A 45 1.28 7.41 2.38
CA LEU A 45 0.78 6.28 1.60
C LEU A 45 -0.14 5.37 2.44
N ARG A 46 0.22 5.09 3.70
CA ARG A 46 -0.59 4.28 4.61
C ARG A 46 -1.93 4.95 4.96
N ILE A 47 -1.95 6.27 5.13
CA ILE A 47 -3.18 7.05 5.35
C ILE A 47 -4.08 6.97 4.12
N LEU A 48 -3.53 7.18 2.91
CA LEU A 48 -4.28 7.05 1.65
C LEU A 48 -4.84 5.63 1.48
N ALA A 49 -4.09 4.62 1.90
CA ALA A 49 -4.55 3.24 1.89
C ALA A 49 -5.58 2.90 2.99
N GLY A 50 -5.78 3.78 3.99
CA GLY A 50 -6.65 3.54 5.15
C GLY A 50 -6.04 2.62 6.20
N LEU A 51 -4.73 2.39 6.13
CA LEU A 51 -3.96 1.57 7.07
C LEU A 51 -3.51 2.36 8.29
N GLU A 52 -3.65 3.68 8.25
CA GLU A 52 -3.28 4.58 9.34
C GLU A 52 -4.29 5.71 9.48
N ALA A 53 -4.61 6.07 10.73
CA ALA A 53 -5.55 7.14 11.05
C ALA A 53 -4.89 8.52 10.94
N VAL A 54 -5.69 9.54 10.73
CA VAL A 54 -5.31 10.97 10.78
C VAL A 54 -5.90 11.63 12.02
N ASP A 55 -5.35 12.77 12.42
CA ASP A 55 -5.94 13.57 13.49
C ASP A 55 -7.14 14.39 12.97
N SER A 56 -7.00 14.93 11.76
CA SER A 56 -8.10 15.59 11.06
C SER A 56 -7.88 15.55 9.56
N GLY A 57 -8.96 15.52 8.78
CA GLY A 57 -8.82 15.62 7.34
C GLY A 57 -9.97 15.09 6.52
N TYR A 58 -9.76 15.18 5.21
CA TYR A 58 -10.68 14.78 4.17
C TYR A 58 -9.91 14.08 3.04
N ILE A 59 -10.40 12.95 2.58
CA ILE A 59 -9.85 12.22 1.42
C ILE A 59 -11.02 11.79 0.54
N GLU A 60 -10.96 12.17 -0.73
CA GLU A 60 -11.91 11.80 -1.77
C GLU A 60 -11.18 11.18 -2.96
N VAL A 61 -11.70 10.08 -3.47
CA VAL A 61 -11.18 9.41 -4.66
C VAL A 61 -12.33 9.15 -5.63
N ASN A 62 -12.24 9.70 -6.83
CA ASN A 62 -13.25 9.55 -7.88
C ASN A 62 -14.68 9.84 -7.37
N HIS A 63 -14.85 10.97 -6.67
CA HIS A 63 -16.11 11.43 -6.07
C HIS A 63 -16.64 10.56 -4.92
N LEU A 64 -15.87 9.56 -4.46
CA LEU A 64 -16.18 8.78 -3.29
C LEU A 64 -15.36 9.27 -2.10
N VAL A 65 -16.03 9.68 -1.03
CA VAL A 65 -15.37 10.10 0.22
C VAL A 65 -14.84 8.87 0.95
N TRP A 66 -13.51 8.80 1.12
CA TRP A 66 -12.83 7.74 1.84
C TRP A 66 -12.59 8.07 3.30
N LEU A 67 -12.44 9.38 3.58
CA LEU A 67 -12.23 9.88 4.92
C LEU A 67 -12.83 11.29 5.03
N ASP A 68 -13.58 11.51 6.08
CA ASP A 68 -14.02 12.83 6.52
C ASP A 68 -14.15 12.81 8.04
N THR A 69 -13.20 13.43 8.73
CA THR A 69 -13.17 13.43 10.20
C THR A 69 -14.30 14.24 10.82
N GLN A 70 -14.83 15.27 10.14
CA GLN A 70 -15.96 16.06 10.63
C GLN A 70 -17.27 15.25 10.57
N LYS A 71 -17.45 14.49 9.49
CA LYS A 71 -18.63 13.65 9.29
C LYS A 71 -18.47 12.24 9.85
N LYS A 72 -17.32 11.94 10.46
CA LYS A 72 -16.97 10.61 10.99
C LYS A 72 -17.06 9.51 9.93
N ILE A 73 -16.69 9.82 8.68
CA ILE A 73 -16.61 8.87 7.60
C ILE A 73 -15.21 8.29 7.58
N PHE A 74 -15.10 6.96 7.61
CA PHE A 74 -13.84 6.24 7.46
C PHE A 74 -14.06 4.95 6.66
N LEU A 75 -13.69 4.98 5.37
CA LEU A 75 -13.78 3.82 4.50
C LEU A 75 -12.63 2.87 4.81
N LYS A 76 -12.95 1.62 5.17
CA LYS A 76 -11.95 0.61 5.53
C LYS A 76 -11.03 0.28 4.34
N PRO A 77 -9.76 -0.15 4.56
CA PRO A 77 -8.82 -0.49 3.48
C PRO A 77 -9.41 -1.45 2.43
N GLN A 78 -10.13 -2.48 2.87
CA GLN A 78 -10.76 -3.49 2.00
C GLN A 78 -11.84 -2.91 1.06
N GLN A 79 -12.37 -1.74 1.38
CA GLN A 79 -13.37 -1.04 0.59
C GLN A 79 -12.77 0.01 -0.35
N ARG A 80 -11.48 0.35 -0.13
CA ARG A 80 -10.71 1.28 -0.96
C ARG A 80 -10.08 0.53 -2.12
N LYS A 81 -10.72 0.23 -3.18
CA LYS A 81 -10.23 -0.53 -4.35
C LYS A 81 -8.84 -0.07 -4.84
N ILE A 82 -7.80 -0.37 -4.07
CA ILE A 82 -6.40 0.00 -4.33
C ILE A 82 -5.48 -1.21 -4.25
N GLY A 83 -4.34 -1.15 -4.94
CA GLY A 83 -3.18 -1.98 -4.64
C GLY A 83 -2.22 -1.22 -3.74
N PHE A 84 -1.66 -1.89 -2.73
CA PHE A 84 -0.65 -1.33 -1.84
C PHE A 84 0.53 -2.30 -1.76
N VAL A 85 1.73 -1.82 -2.10
CA VAL A 85 2.96 -2.59 -1.98
C VAL A 85 3.69 -2.13 -0.73
N PHE A 86 3.91 -3.06 0.21
CA PHE A 86 4.67 -2.79 1.43
C PHE A 86 6.17 -2.74 1.14
N GLN A 87 6.92 -2.00 1.94
CA GLN A 87 8.36 -1.85 1.78
C GLN A 87 9.12 -3.17 2.03
N ASP A 88 8.59 -4.03 2.87
CA ASP A 88 9.10 -5.37 3.21
C ASP A 88 8.46 -6.49 2.37
N TYR A 89 7.82 -6.11 1.23
CA TYR A 89 7.09 -6.98 0.31
C TYR A 89 5.91 -7.74 0.94
N ALA A 90 5.77 -7.77 2.26
CA ALA A 90 4.72 -8.45 3.02
C ALA A 90 4.51 -9.93 2.63
N LEU A 91 5.58 -10.61 2.25
CA LEU A 91 5.54 -12.03 1.90
C LEU A 91 5.41 -12.90 3.14
N PHE A 92 4.75 -14.04 3.01
CA PHE A 92 4.60 -15.04 4.07
C PHE A 92 5.81 -15.97 4.08
N PRO A 93 6.76 -15.84 5.01
CA PRO A 93 8.04 -16.56 4.96
C PRO A 93 7.91 -18.07 5.18
N HIS A 94 6.82 -18.53 5.79
CA HIS A 94 6.50 -19.94 6.00
C HIS A 94 5.89 -20.62 4.77
N LEU A 95 5.40 -19.85 3.80
CA LEU A 95 4.83 -20.32 2.55
C LEU A 95 5.92 -20.39 1.45
N ASN A 96 5.70 -21.25 0.46
CA ASN A 96 6.51 -21.28 -0.77
C ASN A 96 6.03 -20.21 -1.78
N VAL A 97 6.72 -20.06 -2.91
CA VAL A 97 6.38 -19.10 -3.98
C VAL A 97 4.95 -19.30 -4.47
N TYR A 98 4.58 -20.55 -4.81
CA TYR A 98 3.23 -20.87 -5.28
C TYR A 98 2.17 -20.45 -4.25
N GLN A 99 2.35 -20.79 -3.00
CA GLN A 99 1.40 -20.51 -1.93
C GLN A 99 1.26 -19.00 -1.64
N ASN A 100 2.33 -18.22 -1.77
CA ASN A 100 2.27 -16.77 -1.64
C ASN A 100 1.42 -16.15 -2.76
N ILE A 101 1.61 -16.57 -4.01
CA ILE A 101 0.80 -16.09 -5.14
C ILE A 101 -0.65 -16.57 -5.02
N ALA A 102 -0.85 -17.83 -4.66
CA ALA A 102 -2.18 -18.43 -4.49
C ALA A 102 -2.99 -17.79 -3.35
N PHE A 103 -2.33 -17.16 -2.38
CA PHE A 103 -3.00 -16.45 -1.30
C PHE A 103 -3.93 -15.33 -1.82
N ALA A 104 -3.51 -14.63 -2.89
CA ALA A 104 -4.31 -13.57 -3.51
C ALA A 104 -5.47 -14.12 -4.36
N HIS A 105 -5.29 -15.29 -4.99
CA HIS A 105 -6.27 -15.89 -5.90
C HIS A 105 -6.43 -17.40 -5.67
N PRO A 106 -6.91 -17.84 -4.49
CA PRO A 106 -6.87 -19.24 -4.08
C PRO A 106 -7.69 -20.19 -4.95
N LYS A 107 -8.63 -19.67 -5.75
CA LYS A 107 -9.54 -20.47 -6.61
C LYS A 107 -9.17 -20.40 -8.10
N ASP A 108 -8.26 -19.54 -8.51
CA ASP A 108 -7.92 -19.30 -9.91
C ASP A 108 -6.50 -19.81 -10.24
N LYS A 109 -6.42 -21.12 -10.52
CA LYS A 109 -5.13 -21.74 -10.88
C LYS A 109 -4.54 -21.18 -12.18
N ASN A 110 -5.37 -20.79 -13.14
CA ASN A 110 -4.92 -20.24 -14.41
C ASN A 110 -4.21 -18.90 -14.19
N LYS A 111 -4.80 -18.04 -13.36
CA LYS A 111 -4.19 -16.76 -13.00
C LYS A 111 -2.88 -16.92 -12.25
N ILE A 112 -2.79 -17.91 -11.36
CA ILE A 112 -1.55 -18.23 -10.64
C ILE A 112 -0.44 -18.63 -11.63
N HIS A 113 -0.74 -19.51 -12.60
CA HIS A 113 0.25 -19.93 -13.61
C HIS A 113 0.64 -18.79 -14.53
N GLU A 114 -0.30 -17.94 -14.93
CA GLU A 114 -0.01 -16.73 -15.72
C GLU A 114 0.99 -15.81 -15.00
N VAL A 115 0.75 -15.53 -13.71
CA VAL A 115 1.66 -14.69 -12.90
C VAL A 115 3.05 -15.34 -12.76
N LEU A 116 3.09 -16.65 -12.48
CA LEU A 116 4.35 -17.41 -12.40
C LEU A 116 5.16 -17.30 -13.69
N GLY A 117 4.51 -17.45 -14.85
CA GLY A 117 5.14 -17.31 -16.15
C GLY A 117 5.64 -15.89 -16.43
N LEU A 118 4.81 -14.87 -16.17
CA LEU A 118 5.18 -13.47 -16.31
C LEU A 118 6.41 -13.09 -15.48
N MET A 119 6.52 -13.63 -14.27
CA MET A 119 7.62 -13.36 -13.34
C MET A 119 8.80 -14.32 -13.50
N ARG A 120 8.72 -15.31 -14.41
CA ARG A 120 9.74 -16.35 -14.64
C ARG A 120 10.07 -17.13 -13.36
N LEU A 121 9.04 -17.46 -12.58
CA LEU A 121 9.16 -18.16 -11.29
C LEU A 121 8.79 -19.64 -11.35
N GLU A 122 8.56 -20.21 -12.54
CA GLU A 122 8.07 -21.59 -12.72
C GLU A 122 9.02 -22.63 -12.08
N ASN A 123 10.31 -22.38 -12.13
CA ASN A 123 11.33 -23.27 -11.55
C ASN A 123 11.51 -23.09 -10.02
N LEU A 124 10.85 -22.09 -9.44
CA LEU A 124 10.99 -21.69 -8.03
C LEU A 124 9.73 -21.96 -7.22
N ILE A 125 8.67 -22.50 -7.81
CA ILE A 125 7.33 -22.63 -7.23
C ILE A 125 7.30 -23.32 -5.85
N GLN A 126 8.18 -24.28 -5.61
CA GLN A 126 8.28 -25.01 -4.35
C GLN A 126 9.30 -24.42 -3.37
N GLN A 127 10.05 -23.41 -3.77
CA GLN A 127 11.04 -22.80 -2.89
C GLN A 127 10.38 -21.90 -1.85
N LYS A 128 10.92 -21.93 -0.64
CA LYS A 128 10.52 -20.99 0.43
C LYS A 128 11.11 -19.62 0.14
N ILE A 129 10.35 -18.56 0.48
CA ILE A 129 10.73 -17.16 0.25
C ILE A 129 12.11 -16.83 0.82
N LEU A 130 12.46 -17.36 2.00
CA LEU A 130 13.76 -17.13 2.65
C LEU A 130 14.98 -17.61 1.84
N LYS A 131 14.77 -18.42 0.80
CA LYS A 131 15.84 -18.92 -0.08
C LYS A 131 15.95 -18.14 -1.39
N LEU A 132 15.09 -17.15 -1.61
CA LEU A 132 15.11 -16.31 -2.80
C LEU A 132 16.09 -15.15 -2.62
N SER A 133 16.70 -14.72 -3.73
CA SER A 133 17.43 -13.45 -3.75
C SER A 133 16.46 -12.27 -3.68
N GLY A 134 16.94 -11.09 -3.25
CA GLY A 134 16.10 -9.89 -3.16
C GLY A 134 15.43 -9.46 -4.47
N GLY A 135 15.96 -9.87 -5.62
CA GLY A 135 15.33 -9.64 -6.93
C GLY A 135 14.34 -10.72 -7.37
N GLN A 136 14.25 -11.84 -6.61
CA GLN A 136 13.32 -12.94 -6.85
C GLN A 136 12.15 -12.94 -5.86
N ALA A 137 12.25 -12.17 -4.79
CA ALA A 137 11.21 -11.94 -3.80
C ALA A 137 10.45 -10.64 -4.14
#